data_43fb34fafcf5be797b260194f7171a96
#
_entry.id   43fb34fafcf5be797b260194f7171a96
#
_cell.length_a   1.000
_cell.length_b   1.000
_cell.length_c   1.000
_cell.angle_alpha   90.00
_cell.angle_beta   90.00
_cell.angle_gamma   90.00
#
_symmetry.space_group_name_H-M   'P 1'
#
loop_
_entity.id
_entity.type
_entity.pdbx_description
1 polymer ?
#
loop_
_entity_poly.entity_id
_entity_poly.type
_entity_poly.pdbx_seq_one_letter_code
_entity_poly.pdbx_strand_id
1 'polypeptide(L)'
;MTTTLFTNVHIATGMPGSTAAETTPLQDILVEDGRFKKIGQRLVAKLATQGMDISSIETIDLEGKLACPPFCDTHLHLDYVFTARKPGAVNESGTLFEGIQRWSETKSDLTVDEVKERAKIGIAKEMRHGVQFIRSHADVTDPNLTSLKALLELKEELKDTVTLQIVSFPQEGMYSYEGPHGESGADLVEEGLKMGADCVGGIPHFEQCREFGERSMHTVVELASKYNKLIDVHCDETDDPNSRYLELLSALAYRAGIGSKTTASHTCSLGSADNAYFFHLSKLLKAAHINFACAPTENLYLQGRQDTFPKRRGITRVKELTEAGVNVSLGQDSMQDPWYPVGNGNMMLILDYVLHLAQMMSFEEIDDALKFLTVNGATTLGMRDSYGLEAGKPANFIVLDASSVFDAVYERCDVLRSVREGRTLFTRNTSITTDLDLLTL
;
A
#
# COMPACT_ATOMS: atom_id res chain seq x y z
N MET A 1 -29.12 4.79 -16.86
CA MET A 1 -28.53 5.52 -15.71
C MET A 1 -28.83 4.72 -14.47
N THR A 2 -27.79 4.29 -13.78
CA THR A 2 -27.92 3.60 -12.49
C THR A 2 -27.75 4.65 -11.39
N THR A 3 -28.77 4.77 -10.53
CA THR A 3 -28.73 5.70 -9.39
C THR A 3 -28.91 4.90 -8.12
N THR A 4 -28.00 5.09 -7.16
CA THR A 4 -28.05 4.45 -5.83
C THR A 4 -27.87 5.54 -4.77
N LEU A 5 -28.68 5.46 -3.73
CA LEU A 5 -28.62 6.35 -2.57
C LEU A 5 -28.22 5.56 -1.33
N PHE A 6 -27.06 5.88 -0.78
CA PHE A 6 -26.61 5.34 0.52
C PHE A 6 -26.95 6.36 1.59
N THR A 7 -27.63 5.93 2.67
CA THR A 7 -28.14 6.81 3.72
C THR A 7 -27.53 6.50 5.08
N ASN A 8 -27.66 7.44 6.00
CA ASN A 8 -27.30 7.29 7.41
C ASN A 8 -25.85 6.86 7.63
N VAL A 9 -24.88 7.66 7.18
CA VAL A 9 -23.45 7.31 7.24
C VAL A 9 -22.62 8.42 7.86
N HIS A 10 -21.66 8.06 8.70
CA HIS A 10 -20.53 8.93 9.06
C HIS A 10 -19.48 8.89 7.95
N ILE A 11 -18.83 10.02 7.67
CA ILE A 11 -17.84 10.11 6.59
C ILE A 11 -16.48 10.55 7.15
N ALA A 12 -15.47 9.73 6.93
CA ALA A 12 -14.06 10.08 7.10
C ALA A 12 -13.43 10.24 5.70
N THR A 13 -12.96 11.41 5.36
CA THR A 13 -12.33 11.65 4.05
C THR A 13 -10.89 11.15 3.98
N GLY A 14 -10.30 10.78 5.11
CA GLY A 14 -8.88 10.46 5.24
C GLY A 14 -7.96 11.69 5.16
N MET A 15 -8.52 12.89 5.03
CA MET A 15 -7.74 14.13 5.09
C MET A 15 -7.41 14.49 6.54
N PRO A 16 -6.23 15.07 6.82
CA PRO A 16 -5.90 15.55 8.15
C PRO A 16 -6.98 16.51 8.68
N GLY A 17 -7.39 16.30 9.94
CA GLY A 17 -8.44 17.09 10.58
C GLY A 17 -9.87 16.81 10.12
N SER A 18 -10.09 15.80 9.27
CA SER A 18 -11.42 15.38 8.82
C SER A 18 -11.95 14.19 9.62
N THR A 19 -11.88 14.28 10.94
CA THR A 19 -12.36 13.21 11.81
C THR A 19 -13.87 13.11 11.78
N ALA A 20 -14.42 11.93 11.54
CA ALA A 20 -15.80 11.65 11.88
C ALA A 20 -15.86 11.34 13.38
N ALA A 21 -16.29 12.29 14.18
CA ALA A 21 -16.68 12.03 15.55
C ALA A 21 -18.14 11.57 15.60
N GLU A 22 -18.54 10.80 16.60
CA GLU A 22 -19.94 10.39 16.82
C GLU A 22 -20.92 11.56 16.82
N THR A 23 -20.44 12.76 17.17
CA THR A 23 -21.21 14.01 17.18
C THR A 23 -21.41 14.64 15.81
N THR A 24 -20.71 14.15 14.75
CA THR A 24 -20.92 14.68 13.40
C THR A 24 -22.26 14.20 12.84
N PRO A 25 -23.06 15.09 12.24
CA PRO A 25 -24.34 14.69 11.66
C PRO A 25 -24.17 13.65 10.56
N LEU A 26 -25.05 12.63 10.56
CA LEU A 26 -25.13 11.63 9.51
C LEU A 26 -25.32 12.29 8.14
N GLN A 27 -24.71 11.71 7.14
CA GLN A 27 -24.76 12.14 5.75
C GLN A 27 -25.37 11.05 4.87
N ASP A 28 -25.74 11.43 3.67
CA ASP A 28 -26.17 10.54 2.61
C ASP A 28 -25.23 10.70 1.41
N ILE A 29 -25.06 9.64 0.62
CA ILE A 29 -24.23 9.59 -0.57
C ILE A 29 -25.10 9.22 -1.76
N LEU A 30 -25.26 10.14 -2.72
CA LEU A 30 -25.91 9.88 -3.99
C LEU A 30 -24.87 9.53 -5.05
N VAL A 31 -25.04 8.39 -5.67
CA VAL A 31 -24.20 7.89 -6.77
C VAL A 31 -25.03 7.83 -8.05
N GLU A 32 -24.52 8.40 -9.14
CA GLU A 32 -25.06 8.28 -10.49
C GLU A 32 -23.97 7.82 -11.46
N ASP A 33 -24.27 6.81 -12.25
CA ASP A 33 -23.40 6.26 -13.29
C ASP A 33 -21.96 6.03 -12.78
N GLY A 34 -21.84 5.43 -11.59
CA GLY A 34 -20.57 5.07 -10.99
C GLY A 34 -19.78 6.23 -10.34
N ARG A 35 -20.34 7.43 -10.27
CA ARG A 35 -19.68 8.62 -9.69
C ARG A 35 -20.45 9.18 -8.52
N PHE A 36 -19.73 9.77 -7.56
CA PHE A 36 -20.36 10.58 -6.52
C PHE A 36 -21.06 11.79 -7.17
N LYS A 37 -22.37 11.82 -7.10
CA LYS A 37 -23.17 12.98 -7.55
C LYS A 37 -23.26 14.04 -6.48
N LYS A 38 -23.53 13.61 -5.24
CA LYS A 38 -23.71 14.49 -4.10
C LYS A 38 -23.46 13.74 -2.79
N ILE A 39 -22.81 14.41 -1.86
CA ILE A 39 -22.64 13.95 -0.48
C ILE A 39 -23.18 15.06 0.42
N GLY A 40 -23.96 14.71 1.45
CA GLY A 40 -24.46 15.69 2.39
C GLY A 40 -25.64 15.22 3.21
N GLN A 41 -26.07 16.06 4.15
CA GLN A 41 -27.14 15.74 5.09
C GLN A 41 -28.51 15.77 4.45
N ARG A 42 -29.38 14.83 4.82
CA ARG A 42 -30.78 14.78 4.45
C ARG A 42 -31.05 14.87 2.94
N LEU A 43 -30.23 14.15 2.15
CA LEU A 43 -30.39 14.18 0.69
C LEU A 43 -31.73 13.62 0.26
N VAL A 44 -32.27 12.60 0.92
CA VAL A 44 -33.62 12.04 0.66
C VAL A 44 -34.64 13.15 0.62
N ALA A 45 -34.74 13.97 1.68
CA ALA A 45 -35.72 15.06 1.76
C ALA A 45 -35.46 16.16 0.72
N LYS A 46 -34.20 16.52 0.48
CA LYS A 46 -33.79 17.53 -0.48
C LYS A 46 -34.12 17.13 -1.92
N LEU A 47 -33.86 15.88 -2.29
CA LEU A 47 -34.14 15.34 -3.62
C LEU A 47 -35.65 15.23 -3.86
N ALA A 48 -36.44 14.80 -2.86
CA ALA A 48 -37.90 14.78 -2.93
C ALA A 48 -38.48 16.18 -3.15
N THR A 49 -37.99 17.21 -2.44
CA THR A 49 -38.42 18.61 -2.65
C THR A 49 -38.05 19.17 -4.02
N GLN A 50 -37.03 18.59 -4.69
CA GLN A 50 -36.62 18.93 -6.06
C GLN A 50 -37.42 18.16 -7.13
N GLY A 51 -38.41 17.34 -6.71
CA GLY A 51 -39.30 16.61 -7.62
C GLY A 51 -38.71 15.26 -8.09
N MET A 52 -37.63 14.79 -7.47
CA MET A 52 -37.06 13.47 -7.78
C MET A 52 -37.92 12.39 -7.13
N ASP A 53 -38.26 11.35 -7.89
CA ASP A 53 -38.96 10.18 -7.37
C ASP A 53 -38.01 9.25 -6.64
N ILE A 54 -37.93 9.41 -5.34
CA ILE A 54 -37.03 8.62 -4.47
C ILE A 54 -37.45 7.15 -4.46
N SER A 55 -38.73 6.82 -4.67
CA SER A 55 -39.18 5.42 -4.65
C SER A 55 -38.61 4.58 -5.80
N SER A 56 -38.16 5.24 -6.86
CA SER A 56 -37.52 4.61 -8.02
C SER A 56 -36.00 4.42 -7.85
N ILE A 57 -35.38 4.92 -6.76
CA ILE A 57 -33.95 4.87 -6.50
C ILE A 57 -33.65 3.73 -5.51
N GLU A 58 -32.68 2.86 -5.87
CA GLU A 58 -32.16 1.88 -4.93
C GLU A 58 -31.58 2.63 -3.71
N THR A 59 -32.16 2.38 -2.53
CA THR A 59 -31.72 3.01 -1.27
C THR A 59 -31.13 1.97 -0.33
N ILE A 60 -29.93 2.23 0.15
CA ILE A 60 -29.19 1.34 1.07
C ILE A 60 -28.90 2.11 2.34
N ASP A 61 -29.45 1.66 3.46
CA ASP A 61 -29.15 2.22 4.79
C ASP A 61 -27.81 1.69 5.29
N LEU A 62 -26.92 2.58 5.70
CA LEU A 62 -25.60 2.24 6.25
C LEU A 62 -25.56 2.29 7.79
N GLU A 63 -26.73 2.42 8.44
CA GLU A 63 -26.96 2.21 9.87
C GLU A 63 -26.03 3.01 10.80
N GLY A 64 -25.62 4.20 10.40
CA GLY A 64 -24.70 5.04 11.17
C GLY A 64 -23.24 4.58 11.15
N LYS A 65 -22.88 3.65 10.28
CA LYS A 65 -21.50 3.18 10.12
C LYS A 65 -20.61 4.21 9.43
N LEU A 66 -19.29 3.99 9.49
CA LEU A 66 -18.26 4.89 8.95
C LEU A 66 -17.92 4.54 7.50
N ALA A 67 -18.14 5.46 6.57
CA ALA A 67 -17.61 5.36 5.22
C ALA A 67 -16.29 6.13 5.09
N CYS A 68 -15.32 5.54 4.44
CA CYS A 68 -14.06 6.18 4.06
C CYS A 68 -13.64 5.77 2.64
N PRO A 69 -12.66 6.47 2.01
CA PRO A 69 -12.06 5.99 0.77
C PRO A 69 -11.49 4.59 0.93
N PRO A 70 -11.46 3.75 -0.12
CA PRO A 70 -10.89 2.41 -0.03
C PRO A 70 -9.42 2.46 0.33
N PHE A 71 -8.94 1.44 1.04
CA PHE A 71 -7.54 1.38 1.39
C PHE A 71 -6.64 1.16 0.17
N CYS A 72 -5.43 1.70 0.28
CA CYS A 72 -4.34 1.50 -0.64
C CYS A 72 -3.27 0.64 0.05
N ASP A 73 -2.85 -0.44 -0.58
CA ASP A 73 -1.62 -1.14 -0.26
C ASP A 73 -0.54 -0.66 -1.23
N THR A 74 0.43 0.08 -0.71
CA THR A 74 1.43 0.75 -1.54
C THR A 74 2.69 -0.08 -1.77
N HIS A 75 2.78 -1.27 -1.16
CA HIS A 75 3.93 -2.15 -1.30
C HIS A 75 3.57 -3.60 -0.98
N LEU A 76 3.53 -4.45 -2.00
CA LEU A 76 3.18 -5.87 -1.91
C LEU A 76 3.96 -6.66 -2.97
N HIS A 77 4.15 -7.95 -2.73
CA HIS A 77 4.77 -8.89 -3.67
C HIS A 77 3.81 -10.04 -3.98
N LEU A 78 2.91 -9.82 -4.94
CA LEU A 78 1.91 -10.83 -5.34
C LEU A 78 2.52 -12.03 -6.07
N ASP A 79 3.72 -11.91 -6.60
CA ASP A 79 4.38 -12.97 -7.34
C ASP A 79 4.87 -14.11 -6.44
N TYR A 80 5.26 -13.83 -5.19
CA TYR A 80 5.71 -14.89 -4.29
C TYR A 80 4.81 -15.16 -3.07
N VAL A 81 3.60 -14.56 -3.01
CA VAL A 81 2.64 -14.88 -1.95
C VAL A 81 2.38 -16.38 -1.83
N PHE A 82 2.21 -16.87 -0.60
CA PHE A 82 1.91 -18.28 -0.26
C PHE A 82 2.96 -19.31 -0.68
N THR A 83 4.21 -18.88 -0.84
CA THR A 83 5.32 -19.79 -1.19
C THR A 83 6.13 -20.26 0.02
N ALA A 84 5.97 -19.68 1.20
CA ALA A 84 6.78 -20.00 2.40
C ALA A 84 6.87 -21.49 2.75
N ARG A 85 5.87 -22.30 2.39
CA ARG A 85 5.81 -23.74 2.69
C ARG A 85 6.19 -24.64 1.51
N LYS A 86 6.59 -24.06 0.38
CA LYS A 86 7.12 -24.85 -0.73
C LYS A 86 8.45 -25.50 -0.33
N PRO A 87 8.75 -26.69 -0.89
CA PRO A 87 10.08 -27.28 -0.68
C PRO A 87 11.20 -26.30 -1.08
N GLY A 88 12.17 -26.12 -0.20
CA GLY A 88 13.29 -25.20 -0.42
C GLY A 88 13.03 -23.72 -0.10
N ALA A 89 11.76 -23.29 0.13
CA ALA A 89 11.43 -21.90 0.38
C ALA A 89 11.52 -21.45 1.85
N VAL A 90 11.82 -22.36 2.78
CA VAL A 90 11.86 -22.04 4.22
C VAL A 90 13.06 -21.18 4.55
N ASN A 91 12.82 -20.00 5.10
CA ASN A 91 13.85 -19.11 5.66
C ASN A 91 14.05 -19.43 7.14
N GLU A 92 15.17 -20.08 7.47
CA GLU A 92 15.46 -20.55 8.82
C GLU A 92 16.08 -19.46 9.71
N SER A 93 16.90 -18.58 9.14
CA SER A 93 17.54 -17.48 9.88
C SER A 93 16.62 -16.30 10.11
N GLY A 94 15.56 -16.16 9.31
CA GLY A 94 14.67 -15.02 9.30
C GLY A 94 15.34 -13.74 8.82
N THR A 95 16.40 -13.84 8.01
CA THR A 95 17.08 -12.67 7.42
C THR A 95 16.54 -12.35 6.04
N LEU A 96 16.62 -11.06 5.66
CA LEU A 96 16.29 -10.59 4.31
C LEU A 96 17.06 -11.40 3.24
N PHE A 97 18.37 -11.57 3.44
CA PHE A 97 19.25 -12.21 2.45
C PHE A 97 18.94 -13.70 2.25
N GLU A 98 18.60 -14.43 3.31
CA GLU A 98 18.16 -15.83 3.15
C GLU A 98 16.82 -15.89 2.41
N GLY A 99 15.89 -14.96 2.65
CA GLY A 99 14.65 -14.85 1.88
C GLY A 99 14.92 -14.72 0.38
N ILE A 100 15.82 -13.82 -0.01
CA ILE A 100 16.21 -13.62 -1.42
C ILE A 100 16.85 -14.90 -1.98
N GLN A 101 17.74 -15.55 -1.23
CA GLN A 101 18.36 -16.80 -1.66
C GLN A 101 17.31 -17.91 -1.88
N ARG A 102 16.38 -18.12 -0.95
CA ARG A 102 15.32 -19.13 -1.07
C ARG A 102 14.43 -18.87 -2.27
N TRP A 103 14.10 -17.60 -2.53
CA TRP A 103 13.34 -17.25 -3.71
C TRP A 103 14.11 -17.52 -5.00
N SER A 104 15.37 -17.12 -5.08
CA SER A 104 16.26 -17.38 -6.22
C SER A 104 16.35 -18.87 -6.55
N GLU A 105 16.45 -19.73 -5.51
CA GLU A 105 16.54 -21.19 -5.67
C GLU A 105 15.23 -21.84 -6.15
N THR A 106 14.06 -21.19 -5.90
CA THR A 106 12.75 -21.80 -6.15
C THR A 106 11.98 -21.20 -7.34
N LYS A 107 12.35 -20.00 -7.80
CA LYS A 107 11.59 -19.29 -8.83
C LYS A 107 11.71 -19.88 -10.25
N SER A 108 12.72 -20.70 -10.53
CA SER A 108 12.90 -21.36 -11.83
C SER A 108 11.73 -22.27 -12.23
N ASP A 109 10.98 -22.78 -11.25
CA ASP A 109 9.88 -23.72 -11.45
C ASP A 109 8.51 -23.02 -11.59
N LEU A 110 8.48 -21.69 -11.53
CA LEU A 110 7.26 -20.92 -11.62
C LEU A 110 6.62 -21.01 -13.02
N THR A 111 5.31 -21.04 -13.03
CA THR A 111 4.51 -20.84 -14.23
C THR A 111 3.59 -19.62 -14.09
N VAL A 112 3.23 -19.00 -15.20
CA VAL A 112 2.33 -17.84 -15.22
C VAL A 112 1.01 -18.17 -14.52
N ASP A 113 0.43 -19.33 -14.82
CA ASP A 113 -0.86 -19.75 -14.23
C ASP A 113 -0.76 -19.92 -12.71
N GLU A 114 0.29 -20.56 -12.22
CA GLU A 114 0.48 -20.78 -10.78
C GLU A 114 0.68 -19.44 -10.02
N VAL A 115 1.46 -18.52 -10.58
CA VAL A 115 1.61 -17.18 -10.00
C VAL A 115 0.26 -16.45 -9.97
N LYS A 116 -0.51 -16.50 -11.06
CA LYS A 116 -1.85 -15.89 -11.13
C LYS A 116 -2.82 -16.46 -10.10
N GLU A 117 -2.84 -17.80 -9.92
CA GLU A 117 -3.71 -18.44 -8.93
C GLU A 117 -3.40 -17.97 -7.52
N ARG A 118 -2.13 -17.95 -7.12
CA ARG A 118 -1.71 -17.47 -5.80
C ARG A 118 -2.01 -15.97 -5.61
N ALA A 119 -1.66 -15.16 -6.59
CA ALA A 119 -1.90 -13.72 -6.57
C ALA A 119 -3.40 -13.39 -6.44
N LYS A 120 -4.30 -14.10 -7.12
CA LYS A 120 -5.76 -13.95 -6.96
C LYS A 120 -6.21 -14.19 -5.52
N ILE A 121 -5.64 -15.16 -4.83
CA ILE A 121 -5.94 -15.42 -3.41
C ILE A 121 -5.46 -14.24 -2.55
N GLY A 122 -4.25 -13.72 -2.80
CA GLY A 122 -3.71 -12.54 -2.12
C GLY A 122 -4.60 -11.32 -2.31
N ILE A 123 -4.93 -10.99 -3.56
CA ILE A 123 -5.82 -9.88 -3.92
C ILE A 123 -7.19 -10.03 -3.25
N ALA A 124 -7.77 -11.23 -3.23
CA ALA A 124 -9.06 -11.46 -2.57
C ALA A 124 -8.99 -11.25 -1.05
N LYS A 125 -7.85 -11.54 -0.41
CA LYS A 125 -7.63 -11.21 1.02
C LYS A 125 -7.54 -9.70 1.23
N GLU A 126 -6.74 -9.01 0.44
CA GLU A 126 -6.64 -7.54 0.46
C GLU A 126 -8.03 -6.88 0.32
N MET A 127 -8.78 -7.29 -0.71
CA MET A 127 -10.11 -6.74 -0.97
C MET A 127 -11.07 -6.94 0.19
N ARG A 128 -11.05 -8.10 0.87
CA ARG A 128 -11.89 -8.37 2.05
C ARG A 128 -11.56 -7.44 3.23
N HIS A 129 -10.37 -6.87 3.23
CA HIS A 129 -9.91 -5.90 4.22
C HIS A 129 -9.97 -4.45 3.71
N GLY A 130 -10.71 -4.20 2.60
CA GLY A 130 -11.04 -2.85 2.11
C GLY A 130 -10.07 -2.27 1.10
N VAL A 131 -9.06 -3.01 0.68
CA VAL A 131 -8.10 -2.55 -0.33
C VAL A 131 -8.73 -2.63 -1.72
N GLN A 132 -8.59 -1.56 -2.50
CA GLN A 132 -8.98 -1.51 -3.92
C GLN A 132 -7.84 -1.03 -4.83
N PHE A 133 -6.72 -0.61 -4.25
CA PHE A 133 -5.57 -0.05 -4.96
C PHE A 133 -4.30 -0.70 -4.41
N ILE A 134 -3.62 -1.46 -5.25
CA ILE A 134 -2.44 -2.26 -4.86
C ILE A 134 -1.28 -1.91 -5.78
N ARG A 135 -0.11 -1.66 -5.20
CA ARG A 135 1.16 -1.68 -5.92
C ARG A 135 1.90 -2.96 -5.58
N SER A 136 2.14 -3.79 -6.58
CA SER A 136 2.88 -5.03 -6.43
C SER A 136 4.19 -5.00 -7.19
N HIS A 137 5.25 -5.41 -6.54
CA HIS A 137 6.54 -5.68 -7.16
C HIS A 137 6.46 -7.03 -7.88
N ALA A 138 7.07 -7.10 -9.06
CA ALA A 138 7.22 -8.32 -9.84
C ALA A 138 8.70 -8.55 -10.08
N ASP A 139 9.26 -9.63 -9.56
CA ASP A 139 10.66 -9.97 -9.78
C ASP A 139 10.93 -10.20 -11.26
N VAL A 140 11.85 -9.41 -11.81
CA VAL A 140 12.30 -9.54 -13.20
C VAL A 140 13.67 -10.19 -13.33
N THR A 141 14.33 -10.59 -12.23
CA THR A 141 15.57 -11.38 -12.28
C THR A 141 15.27 -12.84 -12.60
N ASP A 142 14.41 -13.04 -13.58
CA ASP A 142 14.03 -14.26 -14.28
C ASP A 142 13.94 -13.93 -15.78
N PRO A 143 14.84 -14.47 -16.65
CA PRO A 143 14.84 -14.15 -18.07
C PRO A 143 13.53 -14.45 -18.80
N ASN A 144 12.70 -15.33 -18.24
CA ASN A 144 11.37 -15.62 -18.77
C ASN A 144 10.35 -14.55 -18.38
N LEU A 145 10.66 -13.67 -17.41
CA LEU A 145 9.76 -12.65 -16.86
C LEU A 145 8.40 -13.22 -16.42
N THR A 146 8.42 -14.41 -15.82
CA THR A 146 7.20 -15.20 -15.47
C THR A 146 6.32 -14.42 -14.51
N SER A 147 6.89 -13.91 -13.42
CA SER A 147 6.20 -13.09 -12.41
C SER A 147 5.56 -11.86 -13.04
N LEU A 148 6.31 -11.14 -13.85
CA LEU A 148 5.85 -9.91 -14.50
C LEU A 148 4.70 -10.19 -15.48
N LYS A 149 4.82 -11.21 -16.34
CA LYS A 149 3.75 -11.62 -17.27
C LYS A 149 2.46 -11.95 -16.53
N ALA A 150 2.56 -12.75 -15.48
CA ALA A 150 1.42 -13.14 -14.66
C ALA A 150 0.69 -11.92 -14.06
N LEU A 151 1.43 -10.97 -13.48
CA LEU A 151 0.82 -9.82 -12.85
C LEU A 151 0.29 -8.79 -13.86
N LEU A 152 0.90 -8.64 -15.03
CA LEU A 152 0.37 -7.80 -16.11
C LEU A 152 -0.93 -8.37 -16.68
N GLU A 153 -1.04 -9.69 -16.85
CA GLU A 153 -2.29 -10.33 -17.24
C GLU A 153 -3.38 -10.12 -16.18
N LEU A 154 -3.06 -10.31 -14.89
CA LEU A 154 -4.00 -10.08 -13.80
C LEU A 154 -4.48 -8.64 -13.72
N LYS A 155 -3.60 -7.68 -13.98
CA LYS A 155 -3.95 -6.26 -14.03
C LYS A 155 -5.08 -6.00 -15.02
N GLU A 156 -5.02 -6.60 -16.20
CA GLU A 156 -6.09 -6.48 -17.22
C GLU A 156 -7.34 -7.29 -16.86
N GLU A 157 -7.18 -8.50 -16.35
CA GLU A 157 -8.32 -9.35 -15.93
C GLU A 157 -9.15 -8.71 -14.82
N LEU A 158 -8.52 -8.02 -13.88
CA LEU A 158 -9.15 -7.52 -12.67
C LEU A 158 -9.41 -6.00 -12.66
N LYS A 159 -9.16 -5.28 -13.74
CA LYS A 159 -9.23 -3.81 -13.82
C LYS A 159 -10.54 -3.19 -13.33
N ASP A 160 -11.67 -3.90 -13.53
CA ASP A 160 -12.99 -3.45 -13.07
C ASP A 160 -13.26 -3.77 -11.58
N THR A 161 -12.32 -4.44 -10.91
CA THR A 161 -12.48 -4.94 -9.54
C THR A 161 -11.48 -4.33 -8.59
N VAL A 162 -10.21 -4.27 -9.00
CA VAL A 162 -9.09 -3.71 -8.24
C VAL A 162 -8.14 -2.98 -9.19
N THR A 163 -7.50 -1.93 -8.71
CA THR A 163 -6.42 -1.28 -9.47
C THR A 163 -5.09 -1.88 -9.07
N LEU A 164 -4.37 -2.47 -10.02
CA LEU A 164 -3.03 -2.98 -9.83
C LEU A 164 -2.01 -2.06 -10.52
N GLN A 165 -1.01 -1.60 -9.78
CA GLN A 165 0.22 -1.02 -10.31
C GLN A 165 1.34 -2.04 -10.18
N ILE A 166 2.08 -2.27 -11.25
CA ILE A 166 3.15 -3.27 -11.29
C ILE A 166 4.51 -2.58 -11.37
N VAL A 167 5.39 -2.94 -10.45
CA VAL A 167 6.79 -2.50 -10.41
C VAL A 167 7.64 -3.56 -11.11
N SER A 168 8.41 -3.16 -12.10
CA SER A 168 9.49 -3.98 -12.68
C SER A 168 10.66 -3.98 -11.70
N PHE A 169 10.81 -5.06 -10.91
CA PHE A 169 11.65 -5.12 -9.72
C PHE A 169 12.79 -6.13 -9.85
N PRO A 170 14.07 -5.69 -9.76
CA PRO A 170 15.21 -6.59 -9.85
C PRO A 170 15.59 -7.14 -8.48
N GLN A 171 14.94 -8.22 -8.03
CA GLN A 171 15.12 -8.80 -6.69
C GLN A 171 16.59 -9.13 -6.36
N GLU A 172 17.36 -9.55 -7.35
CA GLU A 172 18.78 -9.92 -7.16
C GLU A 172 19.74 -8.79 -7.58
N GLY A 173 19.23 -7.55 -7.70
CA GLY A 173 20.01 -6.37 -8.06
C GLY A 173 20.00 -6.07 -9.57
N MET A 174 20.31 -4.81 -9.91
CA MET A 174 20.43 -4.37 -11.30
C MET A 174 21.76 -4.76 -11.93
N TYR A 175 22.83 -4.69 -11.14
CA TYR A 175 24.19 -4.87 -11.60
C TYR A 175 24.90 -6.08 -10.95
N SER A 176 24.34 -6.61 -9.88
CA SER A 176 24.81 -7.83 -9.23
C SER A 176 24.24 -9.09 -9.87
N TYR A 177 23.08 -8.98 -10.54
CA TYR A 177 22.47 -10.07 -11.28
C TYR A 177 23.06 -10.19 -12.68
N GLU A 178 23.35 -11.43 -13.08
CA GLU A 178 23.73 -11.81 -14.44
C GLU A 178 22.88 -13.02 -14.88
N GLY A 179 22.07 -12.81 -15.89
CA GLY A 179 21.22 -13.84 -16.47
C GLY A 179 22.01 -14.85 -17.31
N PRO A 180 21.37 -15.96 -17.69
CA PRO A 180 22.04 -17.07 -18.40
C PRO A 180 22.56 -16.70 -19.81
N HIS A 181 22.10 -15.59 -20.38
CA HIS A 181 22.56 -15.08 -21.70
C HIS A 181 23.34 -13.78 -21.57
N GLY A 182 23.70 -13.38 -20.34
CA GLY A 182 24.45 -12.16 -20.06
C GLY A 182 23.57 -10.92 -19.85
N GLU A 183 22.23 -11.09 -19.67
CA GLU A 183 21.35 -9.99 -19.32
C GLU A 183 21.65 -9.48 -17.93
N SER A 184 21.76 -8.16 -17.75
CA SER A 184 21.77 -7.55 -16.43
C SER A 184 20.34 -7.37 -15.87
N GLY A 185 20.21 -7.24 -14.55
CA GLY A 185 18.93 -6.86 -13.95
C GLY A 185 18.39 -5.56 -14.49
N ALA A 186 19.27 -4.60 -14.87
CA ALA A 186 18.87 -3.34 -15.49
C ALA A 186 18.22 -3.53 -16.87
N ASP A 187 18.74 -4.46 -17.68
CA ASP A 187 18.15 -4.80 -18.99
C ASP A 187 16.75 -5.39 -18.81
N LEU A 188 16.59 -6.28 -17.83
CA LEU A 188 15.30 -6.92 -17.53
C LEU A 188 14.29 -5.92 -16.94
N VAL A 189 14.73 -4.98 -16.11
CA VAL A 189 13.86 -3.88 -15.64
C VAL A 189 13.38 -3.05 -16.82
N GLU A 190 14.25 -2.67 -17.73
CA GLU A 190 13.85 -1.90 -18.92
C GLU A 190 12.90 -2.67 -19.82
N GLU A 191 13.11 -3.98 -19.99
CA GLU A 191 12.19 -4.82 -20.76
C GLU A 191 10.80 -4.87 -20.09
N GLY A 192 10.75 -5.01 -18.76
CA GLY A 192 9.48 -4.96 -18.01
C GLY A 192 8.72 -3.65 -18.19
N LEU A 193 9.41 -2.53 -18.29
CA LEU A 193 8.78 -1.23 -18.59
C LEU A 193 8.18 -1.18 -20.00
N LYS A 194 8.88 -1.76 -20.99
CA LYS A 194 8.38 -1.88 -22.37
C LYS A 194 7.16 -2.79 -22.46
N MET A 195 7.09 -3.82 -21.62
CA MET A 195 5.93 -4.72 -21.53
C MET A 195 4.71 -4.09 -20.87
N GLY A 196 4.86 -2.97 -20.13
CA GLY A 196 3.74 -2.24 -19.55
C GLY A 196 3.77 -2.09 -18.04
N ALA A 197 4.86 -2.42 -17.35
CA ALA A 197 5.02 -2.10 -15.94
C ALA A 197 4.86 -0.60 -15.67
N ASP A 198 4.30 -0.25 -14.51
CA ASP A 198 3.95 1.13 -14.15
C ASP A 198 5.10 1.86 -13.46
N CYS A 199 5.95 1.12 -12.78
CA CYS A 199 7.02 1.66 -11.93
C CYS A 199 8.36 1.01 -12.24
N VAL A 200 9.42 1.78 -12.05
CA VAL A 200 10.81 1.30 -12.03
C VAL A 200 11.16 0.90 -10.61
N GLY A 201 11.56 -0.35 -10.41
CA GLY A 201 12.06 -0.89 -9.14
C GLY A 201 13.57 -0.76 -8.99
N GLY A 202 14.07 -1.10 -7.80
CA GLY A 202 15.49 -1.18 -7.47
C GLY A 202 15.70 -1.66 -6.04
N ILE A 203 16.87 -2.20 -5.76
CA ILE A 203 17.27 -2.70 -4.42
C ILE A 203 18.78 -2.42 -4.17
N PRO A 204 19.17 -1.14 -4.01
CA PRO A 204 20.58 -0.73 -4.02
C PRO A 204 21.41 -1.29 -2.88
N HIS A 205 20.80 -1.57 -1.72
CA HIS A 205 21.49 -2.12 -0.56
C HIS A 205 21.81 -3.62 -0.67
N PHE A 206 21.22 -4.31 -1.66
CA PHE A 206 21.52 -5.71 -1.98
C PHE A 206 22.62 -5.84 -3.04
N GLU A 207 22.95 -4.77 -3.75
CA GLU A 207 24.02 -4.81 -4.73
C GLU A 207 25.37 -5.22 -4.09
N GLN A 208 26.23 -5.89 -4.84
CA GLN A 208 27.51 -6.44 -4.34
C GLN A 208 28.45 -5.38 -3.76
N CYS A 209 28.34 -4.14 -4.20
CA CYS A 209 29.12 -3.03 -3.68
C CYS A 209 28.37 -1.70 -3.76
N ARG A 210 28.88 -0.71 -3.03
CA ARG A 210 28.28 0.64 -2.98
C ARG A 210 28.17 1.27 -4.36
N GLU A 211 29.18 1.13 -5.19
CA GLU A 211 29.24 1.71 -6.52
C GLU A 211 28.12 1.15 -7.43
N PHE A 212 27.79 -0.13 -7.29
CA PHE A 212 26.68 -0.74 -8.03
C PHE A 212 25.34 -0.21 -7.51
N GLY A 213 25.17 -0.07 -6.19
CA GLY A 213 23.99 0.55 -5.61
C GLY A 213 23.79 2.00 -6.04
N GLU A 214 24.85 2.81 -6.05
CA GLU A 214 24.80 4.18 -6.57
C GLU A 214 24.46 4.21 -8.06
N ARG A 215 25.07 3.36 -8.86
CA ARG A 215 24.76 3.21 -10.28
C ARG A 215 23.32 2.80 -10.52
N SER A 216 22.78 1.87 -9.72
CA SER A 216 21.37 1.47 -9.84
C SER A 216 20.42 2.63 -9.58
N MET A 217 20.72 3.54 -8.63
CA MET A 217 19.90 4.74 -8.40
C MET A 217 19.89 5.71 -9.58
N HIS A 218 21.03 5.89 -10.25
CA HIS A 218 21.08 6.68 -11.49
C HIS A 218 20.21 6.05 -12.58
N THR A 219 20.33 4.74 -12.79
CA THR A 219 19.56 4.00 -13.80
C THR A 219 18.05 4.04 -13.51
N VAL A 220 17.64 3.91 -12.25
CA VAL A 220 16.22 4.05 -11.85
C VAL A 220 15.65 5.40 -12.32
N VAL A 221 16.33 6.50 -12.03
CA VAL A 221 15.88 7.84 -12.38
C VAL A 221 15.93 8.08 -13.91
N GLU A 222 16.93 7.56 -14.60
CA GLU A 222 17.06 7.62 -16.05
C GLU A 222 15.91 6.87 -16.76
N LEU A 223 15.63 5.62 -16.35
CA LEU A 223 14.56 4.81 -16.92
C LEU A 223 13.18 5.42 -16.63
N ALA A 224 12.94 5.89 -15.40
CA ALA A 224 11.70 6.57 -15.06
C ALA A 224 11.46 7.83 -15.90
N SER A 225 12.50 8.62 -16.12
CA SER A 225 12.43 9.81 -16.97
C SER A 225 12.21 9.43 -18.44
N LYS A 226 12.93 8.44 -18.95
CA LYS A 226 12.86 7.95 -20.33
C LYS A 226 11.45 7.44 -20.70
N TYR A 227 10.85 6.65 -19.81
CA TYR A 227 9.56 6.00 -20.04
C TYR A 227 8.38 6.73 -19.38
N ASN A 228 8.62 7.87 -18.72
CA ASN A 228 7.62 8.62 -17.94
C ASN A 228 6.89 7.74 -16.90
N LYS A 229 7.64 6.95 -16.16
CA LYS A 229 7.12 6.00 -15.17
C LYS A 229 7.26 6.52 -13.74
N LEU A 230 6.56 5.87 -12.81
CA LEU A 230 6.77 6.02 -11.38
C LEU A 230 8.05 5.30 -10.96
N ILE A 231 8.53 5.59 -9.76
CA ILE A 231 9.66 4.90 -9.12
C ILE A 231 9.18 4.30 -7.80
N ASP A 232 9.57 3.05 -7.53
CA ASP A 232 9.45 2.44 -6.20
C ASP A 232 10.67 1.57 -5.92
N VAL A 233 11.51 2.02 -5.00
CA VAL A 233 12.78 1.38 -4.66
C VAL A 233 12.71 0.78 -3.27
N HIS A 234 13.08 -0.49 -3.10
CA HIS A 234 13.46 -1.07 -1.80
C HIS A 234 14.71 -0.34 -1.33
N CYS A 235 14.53 0.74 -0.59
CA CYS A 235 15.58 1.70 -0.31
C CYS A 235 16.08 1.52 1.12
N ASP A 236 17.37 1.19 1.26
CA ASP A 236 18.03 1.12 2.58
C ASP A 236 17.27 0.22 3.59
N GLU A 237 16.79 -0.95 3.14
CA GLU A 237 16.14 -1.96 3.97
C GLU A 237 17.18 -2.75 4.76
N THR A 238 17.88 -2.08 5.62
CA THR A 238 18.96 -2.62 6.44
C THR A 238 19.06 -1.86 7.76
N ASP A 239 19.67 -2.50 8.74
CA ASP A 239 19.98 -1.88 10.04
C ASP A 239 21.21 -0.95 10.00
N ASP A 240 22.00 -0.99 8.91
CA ASP A 240 23.22 -0.18 8.77
C ASP A 240 22.89 1.30 8.51
N PRO A 241 23.19 2.22 9.45
CA PRO A 241 22.96 3.66 9.26
C PRO A 241 23.83 4.30 8.17
N ASN A 242 24.81 3.56 7.63
CA ASN A 242 25.64 4.01 6.52
C ASN A 242 25.08 3.62 5.14
N SER A 243 24.01 2.83 5.08
CA SER A 243 23.19 2.69 3.88
C SER A 243 22.43 4.01 3.68
N ARG A 244 22.80 4.75 2.62
CA ARG A 244 22.31 6.13 2.38
C ARG A 244 21.92 6.36 0.92
N TYR A 245 21.39 5.33 0.27
CA TYR A 245 20.89 5.44 -1.09
C TYR A 245 19.65 6.32 -1.20
N LEU A 246 18.88 6.45 -0.10
CA LEU A 246 17.77 7.39 0.00
C LEU A 246 18.20 8.84 -0.26
N GLU A 247 19.36 9.26 0.25
CA GLU A 247 19.91 10.61 0.01
C GLU A 247 20.19 10.81 -1.49
N LEU A 248 20.85 9.86 -2.12
CA LEU A 248 21.18 9.90 -3.55
C LEU A 248 19.92 9.89 -4.41
N LEU A 249 19.00 8.93 -4.18
CA LEU A 249 17.71 8.83 -4.88
C LEU A 249 16.94 10.15 -4.81
N SER A 250 16.84 10.72 -3.61
CA SER A 250 16.11 11.97 -3.39
C SER A 250 16.74 13.15 -4.13
N ALA A 251 18.07 13.25 -4.13
CA ALA A 251 18.79 14.30 -4.84
C ALA A 251 18.64 14.18 -6.36
N LEU A 252 18.70 12.95 -6.89
CA LEU A 252 18.52 12.69 -8.32
C LEU A 252 17.08 12.99 -8.76
N ALA A 253 16.08 12.51 -8.01
CA ALA A 253 14.66 12.73 -8.28
C ALA A 253 14.29 14.23 -8.18
N TYR A 254 14.86 14.95 -7.21
CA TYR A 254 14.69 16.39 -7.09
C TYR A 254 15.21 17.13 -8.32
N ARG A 255 16.43 16.81 -8.76
CA ARG A 255 17.04 17.43 -9.94
C ARG A 255 16.31 17.13 -11.24
N ALA A 256 15.76 15.90 -11.34
CA ALA A 256 14.97 15.48 -12.49
C ALA A 256 13.52 16.01 -12.47
N GLY A 257 13.06 16.63 -11.36
CA GLY A 257 11.69 17.13 -11.21
C GLY A 257 10.63 16.02 -11.09
N ILE A 258 11.03 14.80 -10.68
CA ILE A 258 10.14 13.63 -10.58
C ILE A 258 9.98 13.11 -9.14
N GLY A 259 10.33 13.90 -8.14
CA GLY A 259 10.27 13.45 -6.74
C GLY A 259 8.87 13.03 -6.30
N SER A 260 7.80 13.74 -6.71
CA SER A 260 6.42 13.33 -6.42
C SER A 260 6.00 12.01 -7.08
N LYS A 261 6.77 11.51 -8.05
CA LYS A 261 6.62 10.20 -8.69
C LYS A 261 7.53 9.13 -8.08
N THR A 262 8.33 9.49 -7.08
CA THR A 262 9.35 8.63 -6.48
C THR A 262 8.92 8.18 -5.10
N THR A 263 8.94 6.86 -4.89
CA THR A 263 8.70 6.20 -3.61
C THR A 263 9.98 5.53 -3.13
N ALA A 264 10.32 5.74 -1.87
CA ALA A 264 11.34 5.00 -1.14
C ALA A 264 10.63 4.06 -0.15
N SER A 265 10.69 2.77 -0.42
CA SER A 265 10.08 1.74 0.42
C SER A 265 11.04 1.29 1.51
N HIS A 266 10.52 0.87 2.66
CA HIS A 266 11.21 0.41 3.87
C HIS A 266 12.03 1.50 4.58
N THR A 267 13.15 1.91 4.03
CA THR A 267 14.09 2.90 4.58
C THR A 267 14.46 2.66 6.06
N CYS A 268 14.64 1.38 6.43
CA CYS A 268 14.89 0.95 7.81
C CYS A 268 16.16 1.57 8.42
N SER A 269 17.17 1.85 7.60
CA SER A 269 18.41 2.50 8.02
C SER A 269 18.19 3.84 8.72
N LEU A 270 17.10 4.58 8.38
CA LEU A 270 16.74 5.83 9.06
C LEU A 270 16.41 5.61 10.53
N GLY A 271 15.85 4.45 10.91
CA GLY A 271 15.61 4.07 12.30
C GLY A 271 16.90 3.94 13.12
N SER A 272 18.04 3.72 12.46
CA SER A 272 19.37 3.59 13.04
C SER A 272 20.23 4.85 12.87
N ALA A 273 19.85 5.78 11.99
CA ALA A 273 20.61 7.00 11.70
C ALA A 273 20.56 8.01 12.86
N ASP A 274 21.59 8.84 12.95
CA ASP A 274 21.60 9.93 13.95
C ASP A 274 20.64 11.06 13.60
N ASN A 275 20.27 11.83 14.63
CA ASN A 275 19.29 12.91 14.48
C ASN A 275 19.79 14.08 13.62
N ALA A 276 21.10 14.34 13.58
CA ALA A 276 21.66 15.44 12.78
C ALA A 276 21.58 15.11 11.30
N TYR A 277 21.87 13.85 10.92
CA TYR A 277 21.69 13.37 9.55
C TYR A 277 20.22 13.43 9.14
N PHE A 278 19.32 12.89 9.95
CA PHE A 278 17.89 12.92 9.68
C PHE A 278 17.36 14.36 9.50
N PHE A 279 17.74 15.29 10.40
CA PHE A 279 17.35 16.68 10.32
C PHE A 279 17.79 17.34 9.00
N HIS A 280 18.98 17.02 8.52
CA HIS A 280 19.46 17.51 7.22
C HIS A 280 18.68 16.91 6.06
N LEU A 281 18.55 15.58 6.06
CA LEU A 281 17.91 14.81 4.99
C LEU A 281 16.41 15.16 4.85
N SER A 282 15.69 15.33 5.96
CA SER A 282 14.24 15.63 5.93
C SER A 282 13.89 16.87 5.12
N LYS A 283 14.78 17.86 5.06
CA LYS A 283 14.61 19.08 4.25
C LYS A 283 14.65 18.74 2.75
N LEU A 284 15.57 17.86 2.34
CA LEU A 284 15.66 17.41 0.96
C LEU A 284 14.43 16.56 0.60
N LEU A 285 14.04 15.62 1.46
CA LEU A 285 12.88 14.75 1.25
C LEU A 285 11.60 15.56 1.03
N LYS A 286 11.37 16.57 1.89
CA LYS A 286 10.23 17.48 1.75
C LYS A 286 10.30 18.30 0.46
N ALA A 287 11.45 18.91 0.16
CA ALA A 287 11.62 19.73 -1.03
C ALA A 287 11.50 18.93 -2.33
N ALA A 288 11.92 17.67 -2.30
CA ALA A 288 11.80 16.75 -3.41
C ALA A 288 10.41 16.11 -3.53
N HIS A 289 9.55 16.22 -2.52
CA HIS A 289 8.25 15.54 -2.44
C HIS A 289 8.36 14.01 -2.55
N ILE A 290 9.37 13.42 -1.92
CA ILE A 290 9.55 11.95 -1.90
C ILE A 290 8.41 11.32 -1.11
N ASN A 291 7.87 10.21 -1.64
CA ASN A 291 6.90 9.37 -0.94
C ASN A 291 7.60 8.22 -0.23
N PHE A 292 7.02 7.76 0.87
CA PHE A 292 7.49 6.61 1.62
C PHE A 292 6.41 5.53 1.67
N ALA A 293 6.82 4.27 1.51
CA ALA A 293 6.01 3.10 1.81
C ALA A 293 6.68 2.32 2.96
N CYS A 294 6.01 2.27 4.11
CA CYS A 294 6.50 1.55 5.28
C CYS A 294 5.78 0.21 5.40
N ALA A 295 6.53 -0.89 5.55
CA ALA A 295 6.02 -2.24 5.79
C ALA A 295 6.34 -2.66 7.24
N PRO A 296 5.57 -2.18 8.24
CA PRO A 296 5.98 -2.25 9.64
C PRO A 296 6.06 -3.68 10.18
N THR A 297 5.21 -4.59 9.75
CA THR A 297 5.17 -5.96 10.24
C THR A 297 6.35 -6.78 9.75
N GLU A 298 6.69 -6.63 8.48
CA GLU A 298 7.83 -7.30 7.88
C GLU A 298 9.15 -6.74 8.40
N ASN A 299 9.30 -5.43 8.38
CA ASN A 299 10.53 -4.79 8.85
C ASN A 299 10.80 -5.08 10.34
N LEU A 300 9.76 -5.12 11.20
CA LEU A 300 9.88 -5.55 12.59
C LEU A 300 10.43 -6.98 12.71
N TYR A 301 10.03 -7.87 11.80
CA TYR A 301 10.46 -9.26 11.79
C TYR A 301 11.86 -9.44 11.21
N LEU A 302 12.18 -8.79 10.11
CA LEU A 302 13.45 -8.95 9.39
C LEU A 302 14.62 -8.19 10.03
N GLN A 303 14.36 -7.00 10.60
CA GLN A 303 15.42 -6.15 11.14
C GLN A 303 15.81 -6.52 12.60
N GLY A 304 16.91 -5.98 13.08
CA GLY A 304 17.44 -6.25 14.42
C GLY A 304 17.98 -7.67 14.62
N ARG A 305 18.27 -8.41 13.55
CA ARG A 305 18.78 -9.78 13.63
C ARG A 305 20.18 -9.86 14.24
N GLN A 306 20.98 -8.83 14.04
CA GLN A 306 22.33 -8.74 14.60
C GLN A 306 22.36 -8.10 16.01
N ASP A 307 21.23 -7.55 16.47
CA ASP A 307 21.17 -6.98 17.81
C ASP A 307 21.11 -8.09 18.88
N THR A 308 21.80 -7.87 19.98
CA THR A 308 21.67 -8.71 21.17
C THR A 308 20.43 -8.33 21.97
N PHE A 309 20.53 -7.33 22.82
CA PHE A 309 19.42 -6.74 23.57
C PHE A 309 19.83 -5.36 24.12
N PRO A 310 18.99 -4.31 24.06
CA PRO A 310 17.65 -4.29 23.47
C PRO A 310 17.66 -4.38 21.94
N LYS A 311 16.65 -5.02 21.34
CA LYS A 311 16.48 -5.02 19.89
C LYS A 311 15.85 -3.71 19.41
N ARG A 312 16.32 -3.21 18.26
CA ARG A 312 15.73 -2.06 17.61
C ARG A 312 14.32 -2.40 17.06
N ARG A 313 13.51 -1.38 16.79
CA ARG A 313 12.16 -1.56 16.21
C ARG A 313 12.17 -1.91 14.72
N GLY A 314 13.27 -1.65 14.03
CA GLY A 314 13.51 -2.07 12.65
C GLY A 314 12.72 -1.33 11.57
N ILE A 315 11.94 -0.30 11.91
CA ILE A 315 11.17 0.50 10.94
C ILE A 315 11.79 1.87 10.69
N THR A 316 11.39 2.51 9.61
CA THR A 316 11.71 3.91 9.33
C THR A 316 11.08 4.87 10.35
N ARG A 317 11.48 6.14 10.34
CA ARG A 317 11.01 7.20 11.26
C ARG A 317 9.67 7.79 10.84
N VAL A 318 8.59 6.98 10.89
CA VAL A 318 7.26 7.36 10.41
C VAL A 318 6.75 8.64 11.05
N LYS A 319 6.87 8.77 12.38
CA LYS A 319 6.40 9.95 13.11
C LYS A 319 7.14 11.22 12.66
N GLU A 320 8.45 11.20 12.71
CA GLU A 320 9.29 12.35 12.38
C GLU A 320 9.19 12.74 10.89
N LEU A 321 9.04 11.77 10.00
CA LEU A 321 8.77 12.03 8.57
C LEU A 321 7.42 12.74 8.39
N THR A 322 6.38 12.26 9.07
CA THR A 322 5.05 12.87 9.04
C THR A 322 5.07 14.29 9.60
N GLU A 323 5.73 14.52 10.74
CA GLU A 323 5.91 15.84 11.34
C GLU A 323 6.71 16.80 10.43
N ALA A 324 7.67 16.29 9.68
CA ALA A 324 8.41 17.05 8.68
C ALA A 324 7.56 17.39 7.44
N GLY A 325 6.35 16.82 7.30
CA GLY A 325 5.44 17.01 6.16
C GLY A 325 5.84 16.20 4.93
N VAL A 326 6.50 15.07 5.12
CA VAL A 326 6.81 14.07 4.09
C VAL A 326 5.65 13.08 4.00
N ASN A 327 5.28 12.67 2.80
CA ASN A 327 4.21 11.71 2.60
C ASN A 327 4.66 10.30 2.99
N VAL A 328 3.97 9.69 3.94
CA VAL A 328 4.20 8.30 4.37
C VAL A 328 2.91 7.51 4.16
N SER A 329 3.00 6.37 3.51
CA SER A 329 1.94 5.37 3.31
C SER A 329 2.41 4.01 3.84
N LEU A 330 1.51 3.04 3.87
CA LEU A 330 1.78 1.71 4.41
C LEU A 330 1.61 0.64 3.34
N GLY A 331 2.36 -0.44 3.48
CA GLY A 331 2.26 -1.66 2.68
C GLY A 331 2.22 -2.92 3.55
N GLN A 332 1.57 -3.96 3.04
CA GLN A 332 1.59 -5.29 3.65
C GLN A 332 2.92 -5.98 3.41
N ASP A 333 3.53 -5.75 2.25
CA ASP A 333 4.76 -6.34 1.74
C ASP A 333 4.59 -7.83 1.42
N SER A 334 4.59 -8.69 2.39
CA SER A 334 4.64 -10.14 2.25
C SER A 334 3.39 -10.84 2.81
N MET A 335 2.99 -11.94 2.15
CA MET A 335 1.91 -12.83 2.59
C MET A 335 2.34 -14.29 2.52
N GLN A 336 2.82 -14.86 3.63
CA GLN A 336 3.22 -16.26 3.72
C GLN A 336 4.26 -16.65 2.65
N ASP A 337 5.29 -15.87 2.53
CA ASP A 337 6.42 -16.06 1.63
C ASP A 337 7.73 -16.22 2.41
N PRO A 338 8.89 -16.39 1.75
CA PRO A 338 10.17 -16.62 2.43
C PRO A 338 10.62 -15.50 3.38
N TRP A 339 10.04 -14.30 3.28
CA TRP A 339 10.41 -13.18 4.14
C TRP A 339 9.48 -13.03 5.34
N TYR A 340 8.16 -13.23 5.16
CA TYR A 340 7.21 -13.06 6.25
C TYR A 340 6.07 -14.11 6.23
N PRO A 341 6.05 -15.06 7.20
CA PRO A 341 5.20 -16.25 7.12
C PRO A 341 3.72 -16.02 7.50
N VAL A 342 3.32 -14.83 7.99
CA VAL A 342 1.97 -14.62 8.58
C VAL A 342 1.19 -13.44 8.00
N GLY A 343 1.66 -12.77 6.97
CA GLY A 343 0.93 -11.69 6.28
C GLY A 343 -0.42 -12.16 5.74
N ASN A 344 -1.45 -11.32 5.82
CA ASN A 344 -2.83 -11.69 5.46
C ASN A 344 -3.62 -10.60 4.74
N GLY A 345 -3.00 -9.44 4.42
CA GLY A 345 -3.64 -8.31 3.73
C GLY A 345 -4.54 -7.45 4.61
N ASN A 346 -4.46 -7.59 5.94
CA ASN A 346 -5.25 -6.76 6.84
C ASN A 346 -4.56 -5.42 7.11
N MET A 347 -4.90 -4.39 6.33
CA MET A 347 -4.28 -3.07 6.44
C MET A 347 -4.59 -2.37 7.77
N MET A 348 -5.69 -2.68 8.46
CA MET A 348 -5.94 -2.16 9.81
C MET A 348 -4.94 -2.74 10.82
N LEU A 349 -4.52 -4.00 10.64
CA LEU A 349 -3.45 -4.59 11.44
C LEU A 349 -2.11 -3.91 11.15
N ILE A 350 -1.80 -3.63 9.89
CA ILE A 350 -0.59 -2.89 9.50
C ILE A 350 -0.56 -1.50 10.13
N LEU A 351 -1.71 -0.82 10.13
CA LEU A 351 -1.88 0.48 10.79
C LEU A 351 -1.64 0.39 12.30
N ASP A 352 -2.23 -0.60 12.97
CA ASP A 352 -2.04 -0.82 14.41
C ASP A 352 -0.55 -1.00 14.76
N TYR A 353 0.17 -1.80 13.98
CA TYR A 353 1.61 -1.98 14.19
C TYR A 353 2.39 -0.67 14.05
N VAL A 354 2.14 0.13 13.02
CA VAL A 354 2.88 1.37 12.84
C VAL A 354 2.60 2.38 13.95
N LEU A 355 1.35 2.48 14.41
CA LEU A 355 1.00 3.38 15.53
C LEU A 355 1.75 3.02 16.80
N HIS A 356 1.86 1.73 17.12
CA HIS A 356 2.63 1.23 18.26
C HIS A 356 4.14 1.44 18.07
N LEU A 357 4.69 1.05 16.92
CA LEU A 357 6.12 1.12 16.67
C LEU A 357 6.64 2.56 16.59
N ALA A 358 5.87 3.46 15.98
CA ALA A 358 6.20 4.88 15.88
C ALA A 358 5.76 5.71 17.10
N GLN A 359 5.09 5.10 18.10
CA GLN A 359 4.56 5.78 19.30
C GLN A 359 3.62 6.95 18.96
N MET A 360 2.67 6.69 18.06
CA MET A 360 1.66 7.63 17.60
C MET A 360 0.30 7.27 18.22
N MET A 361 0.12 7.61 19.50
CA MET A 361 -1.01 7.18 20.32
C MET A 361 -1.77 8.36 20.99
N SER A 362 -1.56 9.59 20.57
CA SER A 362 -2.47 10.66 20.97
C SER A 362 -3.81 10.50 20.25
N PHE A 363 -4.89 11.03 20.84
CA PHE A 363 -6.20 10.97 20.19
C PHE A 363 -6.20 11.62 18.80
N GLU A 364 -5.49 12.74 18.63
CA GLU A 364 -5.34 13.39 17.33
C GLU A 364 -4.61 12.52 16.31
N GLU A 365 -3.54 11.83 16.71
CA GLU A 365 -2.80 10.92 15.84
C GLU A 365 -3.64 9.70 15.43
N ILE A 366 -4.46 9.17 16.35
CA ILE A 366 -5.37 8.05 16.07
C ILE A 366 -6.51 8.51 15.13
N ASP A 367 -7.12 9.64 15.40
CA ASP A 367 -8.19 10.21 14.57
C ASP A 367 -7.74 10.49 13.14
N ASP A 368 -6.47 10.83 12.93
CA ASP A 368 -5.87 11.07 11.63
C ASP A 368 -5.27 9.79 10.98
N ALA A 369 -5.26 8.65 11.67
CA ALA A 369 -4.45 7.49 11.28
C ALA A 369 -4.87 6.88 9.94
N LEU A 370 -6.17 6.89 9.59
CA LEU A 370 -6.63 6.34 8.30
C LEU A 370 -5.99 7.02 7.09
N LYS A 371 -5.39 8.21 7.24
CA LYS A 371 -4.66 8.88 6.15
C LYS A 371 -3.53 8.02 5.57
N PHE A 372 -2.85 7.23 6.41
CA PHE A 372 -1.74 6.36 5.97
C PHE A 372 -2.20 5.27 5.00
N LEU A 373 -3.44 4.78 5.15
CA LEU A 373 -4.05 3.76 4.30
C LEU A 373 -4.86 4.34 3.14
N THR A 374 -5.17 5.63 3.17
CA THR A 374 -6.08 6.27 2.23
C THR A 374 -5.37 7.34 1.40
N VAL A 375 -5.50 8.60 1.76
CA VAL A 375 -5.01 9.73 0.94
C VAL A 375 -3.50 9.74 0.74
N ASN A 376 -2.73 9.29 1.73
CA ASN A 376 -1.29 9.17 1.60
C ASN A 376 -0.92 8.04 0.63
N GLY A 377 -1.62 6.89 0.73
CA GLY A 377 -1.48 5.79 -0.22
C GLY A 377 -1.81 6.22 -1.64
N ALA A 378 -2.95 6.90 -1.83
CA ALA A 378 -3.32 7.42 -3.15
C ALA A 378 -2.31 8.43 -3.71
N THR A 379 -1.67 9.22 -2.84
CA THR A 379 -0.58 10.13 -3.23
C THR A 379 0.64 9.35 -3.70
N THR A 380 1.06 8.33 -2.94
CA THR A 380 2.18 7.43 -3.29
C THR A 380 1.93 6.72 -4.64
N LEU A 381 0.69 6.29 -4.88
CA LEU A 381 0.29 5.64 -6.13
C LEU A 381 0.11 6.63 -7.31
N GLY A 382 0.25 7.94 -7.08
CA GLY A 382 0.02 8.96 -8.11
C GLY A 382 -1.44 9.08 -8.55
N MET A 383 -2.40 8.73 -7.68
CA MET A 383 -3.84 8.65 -8.01
C MET A 383 -4.70 9.68 -7.26
N ARG A 384 -4.08 10.63 -6.57
CA ARG A 384 -4.75 11.58 -5.68
C ARG A 384 -5.92 12.33 -6.32
N ASP A 385 -5.81 12.68 -7.60
CA ASP A 385 -6.81 13.48 -8.31
C ASP A 385 -8.13 12.72 -8.52
N SER A 386 -8.09 11.40 -8.72
CA SER A 386 -9.26 10.55 -8.92
C SER A 386 -9.76 9.88 -7.63
N TYR A 387 -9.05 10.04 -6.51
CA TYR A 387 -9.30 9.34 -5.26
C TYR A 387 -9.97 10.24 -4.22
N GLY A 388 -10.91 9.69 -3.43
CA GLY A 388 -11.58 10.35 -2.30
C GLY A 388 -13.09 10.46 -2.47
N LEU A 389 -13.79 10.77 -1.36
CA LEU A 389 -15.26 10.94 -1.31
C LEU A 389 -15.64 12.38 -1.67
N GLU A 390 -15.61 12.70 -2.95
CA GLU A 390 -15.92 14.05 -3.47
C GLU A 390 -16.79 13.95 -4.71
N ALA A 391 -17.73 14.91 -4.87
CA ALA A 391 -18.60 14.95 -6.04
C ALA A 391 -17.80 14.99 -7.35
N GLY A 392 -18.22 14.18 -8.33
CA GLY A 392 -17.57 14.03 -9.64
C GLY A 392 -16.51 12.95 -9.71
N LYS A 393 -15.93 12.50 -8.58
CA LYS A 393 -14.96 11.39 -8.55
C LYS A 393 -15.67 10.04 -8.71
N PRO A 394 -14.95 8.97 -9.13
CA PRO A 394 -15.46 7.61 -9.10
C PRO A 394 -15.98 7.25 -7.71
N ALA A 395 -17.17 6.64 -7.62
CA ALA A 395 -17.81 6.30 -6.36
C ALA A 395 -17.16 5.03 -5.75
N ASN A 396 -15.94 5.19 -5.28
CA ASN A 396 -15.15 4.15 -4.60
C ASN A 396 -15.13 4.47 -3.09
N PHE A 397 -15.67 3.58 -2.28
CA PHE A 397 -15.63 3.71 -0.82
C PHE A 397 -15.80 2.35 -0.13
N ILE A 398 -15.40 2.31 1.13
CA ILE A 398 -15.66 1.18 2.03
C ILE A 398 -16.47 1.66 3.22
N VAL A 399 -17.19 0.73 3.85
CA VAL A 399 -17.94 0.96 5.08
C VAL A 399 -17.33 0.09 6.16
N LEU A 400 -16.89 0.73 7.23
CA LEU A 400 -16.24 0.11 8.38
C LEU A 400 -17.27 -0.17 9.48
N ASP A 401 -17.08 -1.24 10.26
CA ASP A 401 -17.92 -1.59 11.40
C ASP A 401 -17.62 -0.72 12.63
N ALA A 402 -17.73 0.56 12.46
CA ALA A 402 -17.48 1.60 13.45
C ALA A 402 -18.31 2.85 13.13
N SER A 403 -18.46 3.78 14.07
CA SER A 403 -19.10 5.08 13.88
C SER A 403 -18.11 6.25 13.81
N SER A 404 -16.89 6.05 14.26
CA SER A 404 -15.79 7.03 14.26
C SER A 404 -14.47 6.42 13.77
N VAL A 405 -13.50 7.28 13.41
CA VAL A 405 -12.16 6.82 13.08
C VAL A 405 -11.47 6.20 14.30
N PHE A 406 -11.66 6.81 15.49
CA PHE A 406 -11.11 6.27 16.73
C PHE A 406 -11.59 4.83 16.97
N ASP A 407 -12.92 4.58 16.89
CA ASP A 407 -13.46 3.25 17.10
C ASP A 407 -12.98 2.26 16.04
N ALA A 408 -12.90 2.70 14.80
CA ALA A 408 -12.40 1.86 13.72
C ALA A 408 -10.96 1.37 13.98
N VAL A 409 -10.09 2.25 14.49
CA VAL A 409 -8.71 1.91 14.85
C VAL A 409 -8.66 1.12 16.16
N TYR A 410 -9.42 1.53 17.17
CA TYR A 410 -9.47 0.88 18.49
C TYR A 410 -9.91 -0.58 18.40
N GLU A 411 -11.01 -0.84 17.69
CA GLU A 411 -11.56 -2.19 17.50
C GLU A 411 -10.83 -2.98 16.38
N ARG A 412 -9.99 -2.34 15.57
CA ARG A 412 -9.42 -2.94 14.35
C ARG A 412 -10.51 -3.54 13.49
N CYS A 413 -11.58 -2.75 13.31
CA CYS A 413 -12.87 -3.18 12.84
C CYS A 413 -12.84 -3.83 11.45
N ASP A 414 -13.83 -4.65 11.19
CA ASP A 414 -14.06 -5.26 9.88
C ASP A 414 -14.62 -4.26 8.86
N VAL A 415 -14.40 -4.56 7.58
CA VAL A 415 -15.05 -3.89 6.46
C VAL A 415 -16.38 -4.58 6.17
N LEU A 416 -17.48 -3.85 6.34
CA LEU A 416 -18.84 -4.37 6.13
C LEU A 416 -19.28 -4.32 4.66
N ARG A 417 -18.78 -3.34 3.92
CA ARG A 417 -19.13 -3.16 2.49
C ARG A 417 -17.96 -2.55 1.75
N SER A 418 -17.77 -3.00 0.52
CA SER A 418 -16.85 -2.38 -0.44
C SER A 418 -17.63 -2.00 -1.68
N VAL A 419 -17.49 -0.74 -2.13
CA VAL A 419 -18.15 -0.19 -3.32
C VAL A 419 -17.10 0.36 -4.27
N ARG A 420 -17.19 -0.04 -5.54
CA ARG A 420 -16.31 0.44 -6.61
C ARG A 420 -17.14 0.92 -7.78
N GLU A 421 -16.94 2.18 -8.17
CA GLU A 421 -17.72 2.84 -9.23
C GLU A 421 -19.22 2.64 -9.05
N GLY A 422 -19.69 2.82 -7.81
CA GLY A 422 -21.09 2.66 -7.43
C GLY A 422 -21.57 1.20 -7.30
N ARG A 423 -20.81 0.22 -7.74
CA ARG A 423 -21.14 -1.21 -7.64
C ARG A 423 -20.65 -1.78 -6.32
N THR A 424 -21.52 -2.43 -5.56
CA THR A 424 -21.11 -3.19 -4.38
C THR A 424 -20.28 -4.41 -4.81
N LEU A 425 -19.03 -4.49 -4.36
CA LEU A 425 -18.15 -5.64 -4.59
C LEU A 425 -18.46 -6.78 -3.63
N PHE A 426 -18.67 -6.45 -2.36
CA PHE A 426 -19.14 -7.40 -1.34
C PHE A 426 -19.83 -6.69 -0.19
N THR A 427 -20.58 -7.48 0.57
CA THR A 427 -21.07 -7.14 1.91
C THR A 427 -20.67 -8.23 2.89
N ARG A 428 -20.36 -7.82 4.12
CA ARG A 428 -20.09 -8.73 5.24
C ARG A 428 -21.15 -8.51 6.31
N ASN A 429 -21.72 -9.59 6.81
CA ASN A 429 -22.63 -9.57 7.95
C ASN A 429 -21.88 -10.12 9.16
N THR A 430 -21.81 -9.35 10.22
CA THR A 430 -21.27 -9.76 11.51
C THR A 430 -22.44 -9.91 12.47
N SER A 431 -22.57 -11.05 13.14
CA SER A 431 -23.60 -11.25 14.14
C SER A 431 -23.06 -12.12 15.27
N ILE A 432 -23.40 -11.75 16.49
CA ILE A 432 -23.19 -12.57 17.68
C ILE A 432 -24.55 -13.12 18.10
N THR A 433 -24.68 -14.44 18.19
CA THR A 433 -25.86 -15.07 18.76
C THR A 433 -25.50 -15.54 20.16
N THR A 434 -26.20 -15.02 21.14
CA THR A 434 -25.93 -15.32 22.57
C THR A 434 -27.21 -15.23 23.37
N ASP A 435 -27.26 -15.96 24.48
CA ASP A 435 -28.26 -15.85 25.53
C ASP A 435 -27.75 -15.09 26.77
N LEU A 436 -26.55 -14.49 26.66
CA LEU A 436 -25.92 -13.71 27.73
C LEU A 436 -26.19 -12.22 27.51
N ASP A 437 -26.96 -11.59 28.39
CA ASP A 437 -27.29 -10.15 28.34
C ASP A 437 -26.03 -9.28 28.24
N LEU A 438 -24.92 -9.68 28.86
CA LEU A 438 -23.64 -8.95 28.84
C LEU A 438 -23.05 -8.82 27.43
N LEU A 439 -23.32 -9.76 26.51
CA LEU A 439 -22.79 -9.74 25.13
C LEU A 439 -23.76 -9.08 24.13
N THR A 440 -24.87 -8.56 24.60
CA THR A 440 -25.84 -7.80 23.77
C THR A 440 -25.73 -6.29 23.98
N LEU A 441 -24.77 -5.86 24.81
CA LEU A 441 -24.44 -4.47 25.05
C LEU A 441 -23.51 -4.00 23.94
#